data_a1d8eb991d3b534194af2e0fc4db47a0
#
_entry.id   a1d8eb991d3b534194af2e0fc4db47a0
#
_cell.length_a   1.000
_cell.length_b   1.000
_cell.length_c   1.000
_cell.angle_alpha   90.00
_cell.angle_beta   90.00
_cell.angle_gamma   90.00
#
_symmetry.space_group_name_H-M   'P 1'
#
loop_
_entity.id
_entity.type
_entity.pdbx_description
1 polymer ?
#
loop_
_entity_poly.entity_id
_entity_poly.type
_entity_poly.pdbx_seq_one_letter_code
_entity_poly.pdbx_strand_id
1 'polypeptide(L)'
;MKKYAKLLTLGLFSIALAAGPVVTSVYAAPDEPPPSNSGKKKKKSEVVRPGSEETAFAAGYRAAYAAIYERGEYASAIEQLKALHRDDAAAVANLIGYSYRKLGDYKVSQIWYERALKADPNHLKTWQYYGLWQVEQGNRDQAQYHLNRIAALAGTQSEEYRSLATAGGTAVYPYV
;
A
#
# COMPACT_ATOMS: atom_id res chain seq x y z
N MET A 1 -28.25 -65.03 34.46
CA MET A 1 -26.97 -64.66 33.83
C MET A 1 -27.28 -63.88 32.55
N LYS A 2 -27.24 -62.53 32.60
CA LYS A 2 -27.58 -61.67 31.49
C LYS A 2 -26.25 -61.07 30.92
N LYS A 3 -25.95 -61.39 29.64
CA LYS A 3 -24.77 -60.90 28.92
C LYS A 3 -25.12 -59.55 28.33
N TYR A 4 -24.43 -58.50 28.73
CA TYR A 4 -24.55 -57.17 28.12
C TYR A 4 -23.60 -57.08 26.96
N ALA A 5 -24.12 -56.98 25.73
CA ALA A 5 -23.38 -56.65 24.55
C ALA A 5 -23.14 -55.13 24.52
N LYS A 6 -21.88 -54.69 24.50
CA LYS A 6 -21.51 -53.31 24.31
C LYS A 6 -21.51 -53.00 22.79
N LEU A 7 -22.46 -52.20 22.33
CA LEU A 7 -22.40 -51.59 21.01
C LEU A 7 -21.39 -50.44 21.05
N LEU A 8 -20.34 -50.59 20.24
CA LEU A 8 -19.43 -49.49 19.89
C LEU A 8 -20.07 -48.70 18.74
N THR A 9 -20.60 -47.52 19.03
CA THR A 9 -21.00 -46.56 18.01
C THR A 9 -19.77 -45.79 17.54
N LEU A 10 -19.33 -46.09 16.32
CA LEU A 10 -18.27 -45.39 15.63
C LEU A 10 -18.85 -44.04 15.13
N GLY A 11 -18.56 -42.95 15.84
CA GLY A 11 -18.92 -41.61 15.41
C GLY A 11 -18.05 -41.17 14.24
N LEU A 12 -18.64 -41.08 13.06
CA LEU A 12 -18.05 -40.42 11.89
C LEU A 12 -18.02 -38.94 12.19
N PHE A 13 -16.84 -38.42 12.51
CA PHE A 13 -16.58 -36.99 12.59
C PHE A 13 -16.42 -36.45 11.14
N SER A 14 -17.53 -35.95 10.59
CA SER A 14 -17.48 -35.19 9.34
C SER A 14 -16.82 -33.85 9.63
N ILE A 15 -15.56 -33.71 9.28
CA ILE A 15 -14.89 -32.41 9.24
C ILE A 15 -15.47 -31.67 8.04
N ALA A 16 -16.41 -30.77 8.26
CA ALA A 16 -16.84 -29.80 7.30
C ALA A 16 -15.69 -28.79 7.14
N LEU A 17 -14.93 -28.94 6.06
CA LEU A 17 -13.95 -27.95 5.60
C LEU A 17 -14.74 -26.72 5.15
N ALA A 18 -14.98 -25.78 6.05
CA ALA A 18 -15.50 -24.47 5.69
C ALA A 18 -14.45 -23.77 4.83
N ALA A 19 -14.65 -23.81 3.51
CA ALA A 19 -13.96 -22.92 2.60
C ALA A 19 -14.41 -21.49 2.92
N GLY A 20 -13.68 -20.81 3.80
CA GLY A 20 -13.83 -19.39 4.03
C GLY A 20 -13.58 -18.65 2.71
N PRO A 21 -14.23 -17.49 2.47
CA PRO A 21 -13.98 -16.73 1.28
C PRO A 21 -12.49 -16.37 1.24
N VAL A 22 -11.82 -16.77 0.18
CA VAL A 22 -10.46 -16.30 -0.12
C VAL A 22 -10.59 -14.82 -0.39
N VAL A 23 -10.30 -13.99 0.62
CA VAL A 23 -10.18 -12.54 0.44
C VAL A 23 -8.94 -12.35 -0.42
N THR A 24 -9.14 -12.28 -1.74
CA THR A 24 -8.09 -11.81 -2.63
C THR A 24 -7.79 -10.38 -2.21
N SER A 25 -6.64 -10.18 -1.60
CA SER A 25 -6.15 -8.84 -1.27
C SER A 25 -6.08 -8.06 -2.57
N VAL A 26 -7.02 -7.13 -2.77
CA VAL A 26 -6.95 -6.18 -3.89
C VAL A 26 -5.80 -5.25 -3.55
N TYR A 27 -4.64 -5.54 -4.13
CA TYR A 27 -3.47 -4.68 -3.98
C TYR A 27 -3.77 -3.36 -4.67
N ALA A 28 -3.57 -2.27 -3.93
CA ALA A 28 -3.51 -0.94 -4.51
C ALA A 28 -2.41 -0.94 -5.59
N ALA A 29 -2.70 -0.36 -6.73
CA ALA A 29 -1.69 -0.18 -7.76
C ALA A 29 -0.50 0.60 -7.18
N PRO A 30 0.73 0.18 -7.46
CA PRO A 30 1.92 0.85 -6.94
C PRO A 30 2.03 2.28 -7.49
N ASP A 31 2.65 3.17 -6.72
CA ASP A 31 3.09 4.47 -7.24
C ASP A 31 4.04 4.23 -8.42
N GLU A 32 3.81 4.89 -9.56
CA GLU A 32 4.72 4.77 -10.69
C GLU A 32 6.10 5.32 -10.32
N PRO A 33 7.18 4.61 -10.68
CA PRO A 33 8.52 5.15 -10.51
C PRO A 33 8.69 6.38 -11.43
N PRO A 34 9.49 7.38 -11.04
CA PRO A 34 9.73 8.53 -11.88
C PRO A 34 10.30 8.08 -13.25
N PRO A 35 9.94 8.76 -14.35
CA PRO A 35 10.34 8.37 -15.70
C PRO A 35 11.86 8.25 -15.82
N SER A 36 12.31 7.15 -16.45
CA SER A 36 13.74 6.96 -16.72
C SER A 36 14.20 7.95 -17.78
N ASN A 37 15.00 8.91 -17.39
CA ASN A 37 15.66 9.80 -18.36
C ASN A 37 16.80 9.01 -19.05
N SER A 38 16.49 8.37 -20.19
CA SER A 38 17.48 7.70 -21.04
C SER A 38 18.26 8.73 -21.86
N GLY A 39 19.06 9.55 -21.18
CA GLY A 39 19.95 10.54 -21.78
C GLY A 39 21.34 9.96 -22.04
N LYS A 40 21.73 9.98 -23.31
CA LYS A 40 23.01 9.56 -23.91
C LYS A 40 24.25 9.83 -23.06
N LYS A 41 25.10 8.81 -22.90
CA LYS A 41 26.46 8.88 -22.37
C LYS A 41 27.27 9.99 -23.08
N LYS A 42 27.71 10.99 -22.32
CA LYS A 42 28.86 11.84 -22.67
C LYS A 42 29.80 11.99 -21.48
N LYS A 43 31.09 11.95 -21.82
CA LYS A 43 32.30 11.89 -20.98
C LYS A 43 32.38 12.96 -19.88
N LYS A 44 32.85 12.47 -18.73
CA LYS A 44 33.55 13.02 -17.58
C LYS A 44 34.11 14.47 -17.73
N SER A 45 33.54 15.36 -16.94
CA SER A 45 34.22 16.43 -16.24
C SER A 45 33.43 16.78 -14.99
N GLU A 46 34.13 16.83 -13.87
CA GLU A 46 33.64 17.01 -12.53
C GLU A 46 33.23 18.48 -12.31
N VAL A 47 32.00 18.77 -12.71
CA VAL A 47 31.28 19.98 -12.31
C VAL A 47 29.97 19.45 -11.75
N VAL A 48 29.71 19.72 -10.48
CA VAL A 48 28.40 19.43 -9.84
C VAL A 48 27.34 20.12 -10.70
N ARG A 49 26.69 19.33 -11.57
CA ARG A 49 25.65 19.82 -12.47
C ARG A 49 24.32 19.70 -11.71
N PRO A 50 23.41 20.70 -11.85
CA PRO A 50 22.07 20.66 -11.25
C PRO A 50 21.22 19.41 -11.60
N GLY A 51 21.62 18.61 -12.58
CA GLY A 51 20.96 17.36 -12.96
C GLY A 51 21.52 16.09 -12.30
N SER A 52 22.62 16.17 -11.53
CA SER A 52 23.21 14.96 -10.92
C SER A 52 22.47 14.51 -9.67
N GLU A 53 21.98 15.43 -8.88
CA GLU A 53 21.19 15.15 -7.66
C GLU A 53 19.82 14.59 -8.02
N GLU A 54 19.14 15.16 -9.00
CA GLU A 54 17.85 14.67 -9.47
C GLU A 54 17.98 13.26 -10.08
N THR A 55 19.05 13.00 -10.82
CA THR A 55 19.33 11.68 -11.37
C THR A 55 19.63 10.66 -10.27
N ALA A 56 20.38 11.06 -9.24
CA ALA A 56 20.66 10.19 -8.09
C ALA A 56 19.41 9.91 -7.27
N PHE A 57 18.58 10.93 -7.02
CA PHE A 57 17.28 10.79 -6.37
C PHE A 57 16.40 9.79 -7.13
N ALA A 58 16.20 10.01 -8.44
CA ALA A 58 15.36 9.13 -9.26
C ALA A 58 15.88 7.68 -9.29
N ALA A 59 17.19 7.47 -9.29
CA ALA A 59 17.78 6.14 -9.22
C ALA A 59 17.53 5.47 -7.86
N GLY A 60 17.75 6.19 -6.76
CA GLY A 60 17.52 5.68 -5.41
C GLY A 60 16.03 5.41 -5.14
N TYR A 61 15.14 6.30 -5.60
CA TYR A 61 13.70 6.10 -5.49
C TYR A 61 13.26 4.82 -6.24
N ARG A 62 13.71 4.60 -7.48
CA ARG A 62 13.43 3.36 -8.23
C ARG A 62 13.97 2.12 -7.55
N ALA A 63 15.16 2.18 -6.94
CA ALA A 63 15.73 1.04 -6.22
C ALA A 63 14.86 0.67 -5.01
N ALA A 64 14.43 1.66 -4.23
CA ALA A 64 13.52 1.46 -3.11
C ALA A 64 12.15 0.96 -3.56
N TYR A 65 11.63 1.49 -4.66
CA TYR A 65 10.38 1.03 -5.26
C TYR A 65 10.44 -0.46 -5.65
N ALA A 66 11.51 -0.87 -6.33
CA ALA A 66 11.74 -2.28 -6.66
C ALA A 66 11.92 -3.16 -5.40
N ALA A 67 12.56 -2.64 -4.34
CA ALA A 67 12.66 -3.35 -3.06
C ALA A 67 11.27 -3.63 -2.47
N ILE A 68 10.34 -2.67 -2.58
CA ILE A 68 8.96 -2.81 -2.08
C ILE A 68 8.16 -3.80 -2.92
N TYR A 69 8.02 -3.54 -4.21
CA TYR A 69 7.01 -4.19 -5.03
C TYR A 69 7.47 -5.47 -5.74
N GLU A 70 8.78 -5.59 -6.01
CA GLU A 70 9.33 -6.77 -6.66
C GLU A 70 9.86 -7.79 -5.66
N ARG A 71 10.42 -7.32 -4.53
CA ARG A 71 11.12 -8.19 -3.57
C ARG A 71 10.46 -8.30 -2.20
N GLY A 72 9.55 -7.39 -1.85
CA GLY A 72 8.93 -7.36 -0.53
C GLY A 72 9.89 -7.00 0.63
N GLU A 73 11.01 -6.33 0.31
CA GLU A 73 12.07 -5.96 1.25
C GLU A 73 11.75 -4.65 1.97
N TYR A 74 10.64 -4.59 2.70
CA TYR A 74 10.10 -3.35 3.25
C TYR A 74 11.06 -2.64 4.21
N ALA A 75 11.79 -3.37 5.06
CA ALA A 75 12.75 -2.78 5.98
C ALA A 75 13.92 -2.13 5.22
N SER A 76 14.48 -2.81 4.23
CA SER A 76 15.54 -2.28 3.36
C SER A 76 15.04 -1.06 2.57
N ALA A 77 13.82 -1.11 2.06
CA ALA A 77 13.21 0.01 1.32
C ALA A 77 13.07 1.26 2.19
N ILE A 78 12.68 1.13 3.46
CA ILE A 78 12.61 2.24 4.41
C ILE A 78 13.97 2.92 4.54
N GLU A 79 15.03 2.14 4.73
CA GLU A 79 16.40 2.69 4.85
C GLU A 79 16.85 3.38 3.55
N GLN A 80 16.58 2.77 2.38
CA GLN A 80 16.87 3.37 1.08
C GLN A 80 16.12 4.69 0.87
N LEU A 81 14.83 4.74 1.22
CA LEU A 81 14.02 5.95 1.07
C LEU A 81 14.47 7.07 2.00
N LYS A 82 14.81 6.76 3.26
CA LYS A 82 15.35 7.73 4.22
C LYS A 82 16.72 8.26 3.78
N ALA A 83 17.56 7.42 3.17
CA ALA A 83 18.85 7.83 2.64
C ALA A 83 18.75 8.83 1.48
N LEU A 84 17.56 9.01 0.87
CA LEU A 84 17.33 10.05 -0.13
C LEU A 84 17.29 11.46 0.46
N HIS A 85 17.12 11.58 1.78
CA HIS A 85 16.98 12.86 2.49
C HIS A 85 15.88 13.78 1.90
N ARG A 86 14.79 13.15 1.42
CA ARG A 86 13.64 13.81 0.80
C ARG A 86 12.33 13.40 1.48
N ASP A 87 12.35 13.37 2.80
CA ASP A 87 11.19 13.02 3.63
C ASP A 87 10.03 13.99 3.50
N ASP A 88 10.29 15.16 2.94
CA ASP A 88 9.34 16.21 2.59
C ASP A 88 8.64 15.96 1.24
N ALA A 89 9.10 15.00 0.45
CA ALA A 89 8.43 14.59 -0.77
C ALA A 89 7.29 13.60 -0.44
N ALA A 90 6.06 13.93 -0.86
CA ALA A 90 4.88 13.11 -0.57
C ALA A 90 5.03 11.65 -1.03
N ALA A 91 5.60 11.42 -2.23
CA ALA A 91 5.82 10.08 -2.76
C ALA A 91 6.79 9.27 -1.90
N VAL A 92 7.88 9.87 -1.39
CA VAL A 92 8.84 9.21 -0.49
C VAL A 92 8.18 8.86 0.83
N ALA A 93 7.53 9.83 1.47
CA ALA A 93 6.83 9.61 2.73
C ALA A 93 5.71 8.56 2.60
N ASN A 94 4.98 8.55 1.49
CA ASN A 94 3.95 7.56 1.19
C ASN A 94 4.53 6.14 1.15
N LEU A 95 5.63 5.92 0.43
CA LEU A 95 6.28 4.61 0.33
C LEU A 95 6.88 4.14 1.66
N ILE A 96 7.40 5.05 2.48
CA ILE A 96 7.84 4.73 3.85
C ILE A 96 6.64 4.30 4.69
N GLY A 97 5.52 5.04 4.63
CA GLY A 97 4.29 4.70 5.32
C GLY A 97 3.74 3.34 4.89
N TYR A 98 3.71 3.07 3.60
CA TYR A 98 3.33 1.78 3.04
C TYR A 98 4.22 0.64 3.57
N SER A 99 5.53 0.84 3.57
CA SER A 99 6.48 -0.17 4.03
C SER A 99 6.30 -0.49 5.52
N TYR A 100 6.11 0.51 6.39
CA TYR A 100 5.78 0.28 7.80
C TYR A 100 4.45 -0.44 7.98
N ARG A 101 3.42 -0.11 7.18
CA ARG A 101 2.14 -0.83 7.18
C ARG A 101 2.34 -2.31 6.85
N LYS A 102 3.15 -2.63 5.84
CA LYS A 102 3.45 -4.00 5.43
C LYS A 102 4.24 -4.77 6.50
N LEU A 103 5.02 -4.09 7.32
CA LEU A 103 5.72 -4.66 8.48
C LEU A 103 4.83 -4.77 9.73
N GLY A 104 3.59 -4.28 9.69
CA GLY A 104 2.65 -4.30 10.82
C GLY A 104 2.85 -3.16 11.82
N ASP A 105 3.78 -2.23 11.57
CA ASP A 105 3.94 -1.03 12.41
C ASP A 105 2.96 0.07 11.99
N TYR A 106 1.70 -0.15 12.35
CA TYR A 106 0.59 0.71 11.95
C TYR A 106 0.69 2.13 12.53
N LYS A 107 1.28 2.29 13.72
CA LYS A 107 1.44 3.61 14.34
C LYS A 107 2.44 4.47 13.57
N VAL A 108 3.58 3.92 13.23
CA VAL A 108 4.60 4.63 12.45
C VAL A 108 4.13 4.85 11.02
N SER A 109 3.44 3.87 10.42
CA SER A 109 2.81 4.00 9.11
C SER A 109 1.87 5.22 9.03
N GLN A 110 1.00 5.39 10.04
CA GLN A 110 0.10 6.55 10.13
C GLN A 110 0.86 7.88 10.08
N ILE A 111 1.89 8.02 10.91
CA ILE A 111 2.71 9.24 10.96
C ILE A 111 3.29 9.59 9.59
N TRP A 112 3.74 8.59 8.84
CA TRP A 112 4.30 8.80 7.51
C TRP A 112 3.25 9.15 6.45
N TYR A 113 2.06 8.56 6.50
CA TYR A 113 0.95 8.95 5.63
C TYR A 113 0.48 10.39 5.90
N GLU A 114 0.37 10.77 7.17
CA GLU A 114 0.03 12.15 7.56
C GLU A 114 1.10 13.15 7.09
N ARG A 115 2.40 12.77 7.20
CA ARG A 115 3.50 13.56 6.64
C ARG A 115 3.39 13.72 5.13
N ALA A 116 3.05 12.64 4.40
CA ALA A 116 2.86 12.69 2.96
C ALA A 116 1.72 13.64 2.56
N LEU A 117 0.58 13.57 3.23
CA LEU A 117 -0.56 14.47 2.97
C LEU A 117 -0.29 15.92 3.42
N LYS A 118 0.58 16.13 4.41
CA LYS A 118 1.05 17.47 4.78
C LYS A 118 1.95 18.06 3.69
N ALA A 119 2.79 17.25 3.07
CA ALA A 119 3.69 17.66 1.98
C ALA A 119 2.90 17.96 0.69
N ASP A 120 1.95 17.08 0.34
CA ASP A 120 1.04 17.25 -0.79
C ASP A 120 -0.37 16.77 -0.45
N PRO A 121 -1.31 17.70 -0.13
CA PRO A 121 -2.70 17.36 0.16
C PRO A 121 -3.48 16.75 -1.01
N ASN A 122 -2.92 16.78 -2.22
CA ASN A 122 -3.53 16.23 -3.44
C ASN A 122 -2.89 14.92 -3.90
N HIS A 123 -1.95 14.36 -3.12
CA HIS A 123 -1.26 13.12 -3.47
C HIS A 123 -2.21 11.92 -3.41
N LEU A 124 -2.74 11.51 -4.56
CA LEU A 124 -3.79 10.49 -4.69
C LEU A 124 -3.39 9.15 -4.09
N LYS A 125 -2.17 8.69 -4.33
CA LYS A 125 -1.69 7.41 -3.78
C LYS A 125 -1.66 7.39 -2.26
N THR A 126 -1.36 8.52 -1.62
CA THR A 126 -1.42 8.59 -0.15
C THR A 126 -2.87 8.52 0.34
N TRP A 127 -3.81 9.20 -0.30
CA TRP A 127 -5.23 9.07 0.04
C TRP A 127 -5.71 7.62 -0.09
N GLN A 128 -5.30 6.93 -1.15
CA GLN A 128 -5.62 5.52 -1.37
C GLN A 128 -4.98 4.62 -0.30
N TYR A 129 -3.67 4.70 -0.09
CA TYR A 129 -2.95 3.80 0.81
C TYR A 129 -3.31 4.03 2.27
N TYR A 130 -3.49 5.28 2.67
CA TYR A 130 -3.95 5.60 4.02
C TYR A 130 -5.43 5.22 4.21
N GLY A 131 -6.26 5.35 3.18
CA GLY A 131 -7.62 4.83 3.19
C GLY A 131 -7.68 3.31 3.38
N LEU A 132 -6.83 2.56 2.68
CA LEU A 132 -6.68 1.11 2.87
C LEU A 132 -6.19 0.76 4.28
N TRP A 133 -5.28 1.54 4.84
CA TRP A 133 -4.87 1.43 6.24
C TRP A 133 -6.06 1.62 7.19
N GLN A 134 -6.92 2.62 6.94
CA GLN A 134 -8.13 2.85 7.74
C GLN A 134 -9.09 1.64 7.67
N VAL A 135 -9.25 1.05 6.49
CA VAL A 135 -10.05 -0.18 6.32
C VAL A 135 -9.49 -1.32 7.17
N GLU A 136 -8.18 -1.54 7.14
CA GLU A 136 -7.51 -2.59 7.94
C GLU A 136 -7.64 -2.37 9.44
N GLN A 137 -7.69 -1.10 9.89
CA GLN A 137 -7.92 -0.77 11.29
C GLN A 137 -9.41 -0.77 11.70
N GLY A 138 -10.32 -1.07 10.76
CA GLY A 138 -11.76 -1.04 11.01
C GLY A 138 -12.38 0.36 11.07
N ASN A 139 -11.63 1.40 10.73
CA ASN A 139 -12.05 2.80 10.78
C ASN A 139 -12.85 3.18 9.51
N ARG A 140 -14.04 2.64 9.38
CA ARG A 140 -14.87 2.78 8.15
C ARG A 140 -15.18 4.22 7.78
N ASP A 141 -15.51 5.07 8.75
CA ASP A 141 -15.85 6.48 8.51
C ASP A 141 -14.64 7.24 7.95
N GLN A 142 -13.44 6.97 8.46
CA GLN A 142 -12.21 7.55 7.94
C GLN A 142 -11.88 7.02 6.55
N ALA A 143 -12.06 5.72 6.30
CA ALA A 143 -11.90 5.16 4.97
C ALA A 143 -12.85 5.80 3.94
N GLN A 144 -14.12 6.04 4.34
CA GLN A 144 -15.09 6.76 3.51
C GLN A 144 -14.68 8.22 3.25
N TYR A 145 -14.14 8.90 4.26
CA TYR A 145 -13.60 10.24 4.07
C TYR A 145 -12.48 10.26 3.02
N HIS A 146 -11.54 9.30 3.10
CA HIS A 146 -10.47 9.15 2.10
C HIS A 146 -11.03 8.88 0.70
N LEU A 147 -12.03 8.01 0.60
CA LEU A 147 -12.68 7.70 -0.67
C LEU A 147 -13.31 8.96 -1.31
N ASN A 148 -14.00 9.77 -0.50
CA ASN A 148 -14.60 11.02 -0.94
C ASN A 148 -13.53 12.04 -1.40
N ARG A 149 -12.36 12.08 -0.72
CA ARG A 149 -11.24 12.92 -1.15
C ARG A 149 -10.68 12.49 -2.51
N ILE A 150 -10.51 11.19 -2.74
CA ILE A 150 -10.09 10.66 -4.04
C ILE A 150 -11.12 11.02 -5.12
N ALA A 151 -12.42 10.83 -4.83
CA ALA A 151 -13.48 11.19 -5.78
C ALA A 151 -13.44 12.67 -6.18
N ALA A 152 -13.17 13.56 -5.22
CA ALA A 152 -13.07 14.99 -5.46
C ALA A 152 -11.82 15.38 -6.27
N LEU A 153 -10.72 14.65 -6.12
CA LEU A 153 -9.44 14.94 -6.79
C LEU A 153 -9.35 14.34 -8.20
N ALA A 154 -9.83 13.11 -8.38
CA ALA A 154 -9.61 12.33 -9.60
C ALA A 154 -10.89 11.65 -10.17
N GLY A 155 -12.01 11.80 -9.49
CA GLY A 155 -13.26 11.17 -9.88
C GLY A 155 -13.38 9.71 -9.43
N THR A 156 -14.61 9.19 -9.52
CA THR A 156 -14.95 7.82 -9.08
C THR A 156 -14.45 6.73 -10.03
N GLN A 157 -13.96 7.10 -11.21
CA GLN A 157 -13.41 6.18 -12.20
C GLN A 157 -11.89 6.00 -12.08
N SER A 158 -11.23 6.73 -11.18
CA SER A 158 -9.81 6.58 -10.94
C SER A 158 -9.50 5.19 -10.35
N GLU A 159 -8.30 4.70 -10.58
CA GLU A 159 -7.86 3.42 -10.05
C GLU A 159 -7.82 3.44 -8.52
N GLU A 160 -7.35 4.54 -7.94
CA GLU A 160 -7.27 4.77 -6.51
C GLU A 160 -8.64 4.68 -5.84
N TYR A 161 -9.65 5.31 -6.46
CA TYR A 161 -11.03 5.23 -5.96
C TYR A 161 -11.54 3.79 -5.98
N ARG A 162 -11.46 3.12 -7.14
CA ARG A 162 -11.96 1.75 -7.28
C ARG A 162 -11.27 0.77 -6.34
N SER A 163 -9.97 0.91 -6.19
CA SER A 163 -9.18 0.07 -5.27
C SER A 163 -9.65 0.23 -3.83
N LEU A 164 -9.80 1.47 -3.33
CA LEU A 164 -10.24 1.71 -1.97
C LEU A 164 -11.72 1.33 -1.76
N ALA A 165 -12.60 1.63 -2.72
CA ALA A 165 -14.02 1.27 -2.65
C ALA A 165 -14.22 -0.25 -2.54
N THR A 166 -13.47 -1.01 -3.33
CA THR A 166 -13.51 -2.47 -3.29
C THR A 166 -13.04 -3.01 -1.93
N ALA A 167 -11.94 -2.49 -1.40
CA ALA A 167 -11.41 -2.91 -0.11
C ALA A 167 -12.32 -2.55 1.07
N GLY A 168 -12.99 -1.39 1.00
CA GLY A 168 -13.94 -0.92 2.03
C GLY A 168 -15.27 -1.67 2.05
N GLY A 169 -15.53 -2.56 1.08
CA GLY A 169 -16.82 -3.23 0.92
C GLY A 169 -17.95 -2.26 0.54
N THR A 170 -17.62 -1.04 0.17
CA THR A 170 -18.54 -0.10 -0.45
C THR A 170 -18.67 -0.47 -1.92
N ALA A 171 -19.39 -1.58 -2.20
CA ALA A 171 -19.99 -1.74 -3.51
C ALA A 171 -20.75 -0.44 -3.78
N VAL A 172 -20.36 0.23 -4.85
CA VAL A 172 -21.03 1.43 -5.32
C VAL A 172 -22.51 1.12 -5.46
N TYR A 173 -23.31 1.52 -4.48
CA TYR A 173 -24.72 1.71 -4.73
C TYR A 173 -24.80 3.07 -5.43
N PRO A 174 -25.11 3.13 -6.72
CA PRO A 174 -25.46 4.38 -7.32
C PRO A 174 -26.70 4.85 -6.58
N TYR A 175 -26.59 5.97 -5.89
CA TYR A 175 -27.77 6.65 -5.39
C TYR A 175 -28.60 7.01 -6.61
N VAL A 176 -29.71 6.30 -6.77
CA VAL A 176 -30.81 6.65 -7.67
C VAL A 176 -31.58 7.82 -7.05
#